data_301d9e04a356c69fde1fb1647dc80570
#
_entry.id   301d9e04a356c69fde1fb1647dc80570
#
_cell.length_a   1.000
_cell.length_b   1.000
_cell.length_c   1.000
_cell.angle_alpha   90.00
_cell.angle_beta   90.00
_cell.angle_gamma   90.00
#
_symmetry.space_group_name_H-M   'P 1'
#
loop_
_entity.id
_entity.type
_entity.pdbx_description
1 polymer ?
#
loop_
_entity_poly.entity_id
_entity_poly.type
_entity_poly.pdbx_seq_one_letter_code
_entity_poly.pdbx_strand_id
1 'polypeptide(L)'
;AVQLLESGGGLVQPGGSLRLSCAASGFTFSASAMSWVRQAPGKGLEWVAWKYENGNDKHYADSVNGRFTISRNDSKNTLYLQMNGLQAXVSAIYYCARDAGPYVSPTFFAHWGQGTLVTVSS
;
A
#
# COMPACT_ATOMS: atom_id res chain seq x y z
N ALA A 1 2.71 -14.73 -15.35
CA ALA A 1 1.57 -14.25 -14.58
C ALA A 1 1.97 -13.10 -13.68
N VAL A 2 1.06 -12.17 -13.47
CA VAL A 2 1.31 -11.05 -12.57
C VAL A 2 1.40 -11.56 -11.13
N GLN A 3 2.44 -11.15 -10.43
CA GLN A 3 2.59 -11.48 -9.04
C GLN A 3 2.97 -10.24 -8.25
N LEU A 4 2.34 -10.11 -7.08
CA LEU A 4 2.60 -9.02 -6.16
C LEU A 4 2.74 -9.64 -4.77
N LEU A 5 3.84 -9.33 -4.09
CA LEU A 5 4.13 -9.94 -2.79
C LEU A 5 4.49 -8.85 -1.79
N GLU A 6 3.62 -8.66 -0.82
CA GLU A 6 3.83 -7.67 0.23
C GLU A 6 4.63 -8.24 1.38
N SER A 7 5.38 -7.39 2.05
CA SER A 7 6.12 -7.76 3.24
C SER A 7 6.33 -6.52 4.10
N GLY A 8 6.80 -6.73 5.32
CA GLY A 8 7.15 -5.65 6.22
C GLY A 8 6.14 -5.38 7.32
N GLY A 9 5.02 -6.08 7.30
CA GLY A 9 4.04 -5.92 8.37
C GLY A 9 4.52 -6.51 9.68
N GLY A 10 3.81 -6.19 10.73
CA GLY A 10 4.15 -6.69 12.05
C GLY A 10 3.45 -5.90 13.12
N LEU A 11 3.85 -6.16 14.34
CA LEU A 11 3.30 -5.49 15.52
C LEU A 11 4.11 -4.25 15.83
N VAL A 12 3.44 -3.14 16.04
CA VAL A 12 4.10 -1.87 16.32
C VAL A 12 3.31 -1.15 17.41
N GLN A 13 4.01 -0.34 18.18
CA GLN A 13 3.38 0.45 19.25
C GLN A 13 2.73 1.70 18.68
N PRO A 14 1.73 2.24 19.37
CA PRO A 14 1.13 3.50 18.90
C PRO A 14 2.18 4.59 18.77
N GLY A 15 2.06 5.37 17.71
CA GLY A 15 3.05 6.38 17.36
C GLY A 15 4.23 5.85 16.59
N GLY A 16 4.33 4.54 16.43
CA GLY A 16 5.46 3.93 15.77
C GLY A 16 5.39 3.99 14.26
N SER A 17 6.38 3.38 13.64
CA SER A 17 6.54 3.41 12.19
C SER A 17 6.82 2.02 11.65
N LEU A 18 6.41 1.81 10.40
CA LEU A 18 6.73 0.61 9.64
C LEU A 18 6.95 1.01 8.19
N ARG A 19 7.75 0.21 7.49
CA ARG A 19 7.89 0.35 6.05
C ARG A 19 7.46 -0.95 5.38
N LEU A 20 6.46 -0.87 4.53
CA LEU A 20 6.00 -2.02 3.76
C LEU A 20 6.66 -2.03 2.40
N SER A 21 6.84 -3.22 1.85
CA SER A 21 7.39 -3.41 0.53
C SER A 21 6.45 -4.30 -0.27
N CYS A 22 6.45 -4.11 -1.58
CA CYS A 22 5.71 -4.95 -2.50
C CYS A 22 6.63 -5.28 -3.66
N ALA A 23 6.99 -6.55 -3.78
CA ALA A 23 7.81 -7.02 -4.89
C ALA A 23 6.89 -7.45 -6.02
N ALA A 24 7.12 -6.87 -7.20
CA ALA A 24 6.27 -7.08 -8.36
C ALA A 24 7.00 -7.85 -9.43
N SER A 25 6.27 -8.71 -10.13
CA SER A 25 6.82 -9.42 -11.28
C SER A 25 5.71 -9.77 -12.25
N GLY A 26 6.10 -10.10 -13.47
CA GLY A 26 5.17 -10.57 -14.49
C GLY A 26 4.55 -9.46 -15.31
N PHE A 27 5.00 -8.21 -15.16
CA PHE A 27 4.52 -7.10 -15.96
C PHE A 27 5.57 -5.99 -15.95
N THR A 28 5.36 -4.99 -16.78
CA THR A 28 6.29 -3.86 -16.85
C THR A 28 5.99 -2.89 -15.72
N PHE A 29 6.68 -3.08 -14.61
CA PHE A 29 6.43 -2.31 -13.40
C PHE A 29 6.59 -0.82 -13.65
N SER A 30 7.64 -0.43 -14.37
CA SER A 30 7.93 0.99 -14.59
C SER A 30 6.84 1.71 -15.38
N ALA A 31 5.98 0.97 -16.07
CA ALA A 31 4.90 1.55 -16.85
C ALA A 31 3.54 1.46 -16.16
N SER A 32 3.51 1.04 -14.91
CA SER A 32 2.24 0.77 -14.24
C SER A 32 2.03 1.69 -13.05
N ALA A 33 0.83 2.23 -12.93
CA ALA A 33 0.42 2.90 -11.72
C ALA A 33 0.15 1.85 -10.65
N MET A 34 0.53 2.14 -9.42
CA MET A 34 0.42 1.19 -8.31
C MET A 34 -0.25 1.85 -7.13
N SER A 35 -0.93 1.05 -6.32
CA SER A 35 -1.62 1.54 -5.14
C SER A 35 -1.39 0.64 -3.95
N TRP A 36 -1.58 1.23 -2.77
CA TRP A 36 -1.74 0.50 -1.52
C TRP A 36 -3.19 0.62 -1.08
N VAL A 37 -3.75 -0.50 -0.67
CA VAL A 37 -5.14 -0.61 -0.21
C VAL A 37 -5.10 -1.37 1.10
N ARG A 38 -6.00 -1.06 2.02
CA ARG A 38 -6.02 -1.78 3.29
C ARG A 38 -7.44 -2.21 3.63
N GLN A 39 -7.51 -3.21 4.52
CA GLN A 39 -8.79 -3.66 5.04
C GLN A 39 -8.65 -3.95 6.52
N ALA A 40 -9.39 -3.18 7.33
CA ALA A 40 -9.46 -3.41 8.76
C ALA A 40 -10.54 -4.45 9.05
N PRO A 41 -10.48 -5.11 10.22
CA PRO A 41 -11.45 -6.14 10.54
C PRO A 41 -12.88 -5.57 10.51
N GLY A 42 -13.76 -6.29 9.82
CA GLY A 42 -15.16 -5.92 9.74
C GLY A 42 -15.46 -4.72 8.87
N LYS A 43 -14.48 -4.22 8.14
CA LYS A 43 -14.66 -3.04 7.29
C LYS A 43 -14.34 -3.39 5.86
N GLY A 44 -14.75 -2.50 4.96
CA GLY A 44 -14.46 -2.67 3.55
C GLY A 44 -13.03 -2.28 3.20
N LEU A 45 -12.67 -2.52 1.97
CA LEU A 45 -11.39 -2.09 1.46
C LEU A 45 -11.32 -0.58 1.40
N GLU A 46 -10.18 -0.03 1.78
CA GLU A 46 -9.94 1.40 1.76
C GLU A 46 -8.68 1.68 0.95
N TRP A 47 -8.82 2.51 -0.07
CA TRP A 47 -7.66 2.96 -0.83
C TRP A 47 -6.84 3.89 0.06
N VAL A 48 -5.52 3.68 0.06
CA VAL A 48 -4.64 4.41 0.99
C VAL A 48 -3.72 5.37 0.24
N ALA A 49 -3.05 4.88 -0.79
CA ALA A 49 -2.07 5.68 -1.50
C ALA A 49 -1.94 5.17 -2.92
N TRP A 50 -1.54 6.07 -3.80
CA TRP A 50 -1.46 5.78 -5.24
C TRP A 50 -0.23 6.48 -5.79
N LYS A 51 0.49 5.79 -6.65
CA LYS A 51 1.69 6.36 -7.27
C LYS A 51 1.65 6.07 -8.76
N TYR A 52 1.64 7.14 -9.53
CA TYR A 52 1.65 7.03 -10.98
C TYR A 52 3.02 6.56 -11.45
N GLU A 53 3.07 6.08 -12.70
CA GLU A 53 4.32 5.56 -13.22
C GLU A 53 5.34 6.66 -13.52
N ASN A 54 4.88 7.88 -13.77
CA ASN A 54 5.76 8.99 -14.14
C ASN A 54 5.91 9.98 -13.01
N GLY A 55 7.11 10.47 -12.88
CA GLY A 55 7.38 11.63 -12.08
C GLY A 55 6.93 11.49 -10.64
N ASN A 56 6.35 12.57 -10.14
CA ASN A 56 6.01 12.64 -8.72
C ASN A 56 4.52 12.61 -8.46
N ASP A 57 3.73 12.20 -9.45
CA ASP A 57 2.28 12.14 -9.24
C ASP A 57 1.94 11.06 -8.23
N LYS A 58 1.32 11.47 -7.15
CA LYS A 58 0.88 10.55 -6.13
C LYS A 58 -0.28 11.17 -5.37
N HIS A 59 -1.08 10.31 -4.76
CA HIS A 59 -2.25 10.71 -4.00
C HIS A 59 -2.36 9.89 -2.74
N TYR A 60 -2.94 10.48 -1.72
CA TYR A 60 -3.14 9.83 -0.43
C TYR A 60 -4.57 10.03 0.02
N ALA A 61 -5.10 9.02 0.71
CA ALA A 61 -6.36 9.22 1.42
C ALA A 61 -6.17 10.28 2.50
N ASP A 62 -7.23 11.05 2.77
CA ASP A 62 -7.14 12.09 3.78
C ASP A 62 -6.72 11.54 5.13
N SER A 63 -7.14 10.31 5.44
CA SER A 63 -6.86 9.72 6.75
C SER A 63 -5.38 9.46 7.00
N VAL A 64 -4.56 9.41 5.94
CA VAL A 64 -3.14 9.10 6.10
C VAL A 64 -2.23 10.19 5.54
N ASN A 65 -2.80 11.21 4.92
CA ASN A 65 -2.01 12.26 4.30
C ASN A 65 -1.16 12.97 5.35
N GLY A 66 0.12 13.14 5.04
CA GLY A 66 1.07 13.74 5.99
C GLY A 66 1.79 12.74 6.87
N ARG A 67 1.30 11.51 6.94
CA ARG A 67 1.92 10.48 7.78
C ARG A 67 2.46 9.31 6.98
N PHE A 68 1.86 9.01 5.84
CA PHE A 68 2.29 7.90 4.98
C PHE A 68 2.96 8.47 3.74
N THR A 69 3.96 7.76 3.24
CA THR A 69 4.65 8.13 2.00
C THR A 69 4.77 6.91 1.11
N ILE A 70 4.25 7.02 -0.11
CA ILE A 70 4.40 5.99 -1.12
C ILE A 70 5.58 6.33 -2.00
N SER A 71 6.36 5.31 -2.35
CA SER A 71 7.49 5.49 -3.26
C SER A 71 7.70 4.21 -4.03
N ARG A 72 8.55 4.27 -5.03
CA ARG A 72 8.82 3.10 -5.86
C ARG A 72 10.28 3.11 -6.31
N ASN A 73 10.80 1.92 -6.52
CA ASN A 73 12.13 1.73 -7.10
C ASN A 73 11.95 0.86 -8.34
N ASP A 74 11.93 1.49 -9.51
CA ASP A 74 11.63 0.78 -10.73
C ASP A 74 12.73 -0.21 -11.12
N SER A 75 13.98 0.05 -10.72
CA SER A 75 15.04 -0.88 -11.05
C SER A 75 14.96 -2.18 -10.24
N LYS A 76 14.25 -2.13 -9.12
CA LYS A 76 14.03 -3.33 -8.29
C LYS A 76 12.60 -3.84 -8.37
N ASN A 77 11.75 -3.22 -9.19
CA ASN A 77 10.34 -3.60 -9.30
C ASN A 77 9.66 -3.66 -7.94
N THR A 78 9.91 -2.65 -7.13
CA THR A 78 9.42 -2.64 -5.75
C THR A 78 8.67 -1.36 -5.45
N LEU A 79 7.53 -1.52 -4.79
CA LEU A 79 6.72 -0.41 -4.29
C LEU A 79 6.85 -0.38 -2.78
N TYR A 80 6.89 0.81 -2.20
CA TYR A 80 7.06 0.99 -0.74
C TYR A 80 5.94 1.82 -0.16
N LEU A 81 5.65 1.59 1.11
CA LEU A 81 4.80 2.47 1.90
C LEU A 81 5.46 2.69 3.24
N GLN A 82 5.92 3.91 3.47
CA GLN A 82 6.45 4.30 4.78
C GLN A 82 5.28 4.81 5.60
N MET A 83 5.05 4.20 6.76
CA MET A 83 3.93 4.55 7.61
C MET A 83 4.46 5.08 8.93
N ASN A 84 4.12 6.32 9.24
CA ASN A 84 4.51 6.96 10.50
C ASN A 84 3.27 7.31 11.30
N GLY A 85 3.45 7.50 12.60
CA GLY A 85 2.37 7.95 13.46
C GLY A 85 1.21 6.98 13.51
N LEU A 86 1.48 5.68 13.52
CA LEU A 86 0.44 4.68 13.54
C LEU A 86 -0.34 4.75 14.84
N GLN A 87 -1.68 4.72 14.74
CA GLN A 87 -2.55 4.88 15.89
C GLN A 87 -2.99 3.53 16.43
N ALA A 88 -3.27 3.48 17.71
CA ALA A 88 -3.84 2.28 18.30
C ALA A 88 -5.19 1.94 17.64
N UNK A 89 -5.18 0.58 17.66
CA UNK A 89 -6.43 0.19 17.14
C UNK A 89 -6.54 0.24 15.68
N VAL A 90 -5.63 0.70 15.11
CA VAL A 90 -5.70 0.74 13.67
C VAL A 90 -4.89 -0.44 13.12
N SER A 91 -5.53 -1.58 13.10
CA SER A 91 -4.91 -2.78 12.54
C SER A 91 -5.60 -3.12 11.24
N ALA A 92 -4.83 -3.55 10.24
CA ALA A 92 -5.39 -3.84 8.94
C ALA A 92 -4.43 -4.70 8.15
N ILE A 93 -4.97 -5.38 7.14
CA ILE A 93 -4.15 -6.05 6.14
C ILE A 93 -3.92 -5.05 5.01
N TYR A 94 -2.67 -4.87 4.62
CA TYR A 94 -2.28 -3.96 3.55
C TYR A 94 -1.95 -4.76 2.31
N TYR A 95 -2.54 -4.35 1.19
CA TYR A 95 -2.34 -4.99 -0.11
C TYR A 95 -1.76 -3.99 -1.08
N CYS A 96 -0.88 -4.46 -1.96
CA CYS A 96 -0.53 -3.63 -3.10
C CYS A 96 -1.33 -4.08 -4.31
N ALA A 97 -1.64 -3.14 -5.18
CA ALA A 97 -2.51 -3.39 -6.33
C ALA A 97 -1.95 -2.70 -7.55
N ARG A 98 -2.13 -3.35 -8.70
CA ARG A 98 -1.64 -2.85 -9.96
C ARG A 98 -2.73 -2.10 -10.71
N ASP A 99 -2.33 -1.03 -11.41
CA ASP A 99 -3.19 -0.28 -12.34
C ASP A 99 -4.42 0.27 -11.64
N ALA A 100 -4.25 0.65 -10.41
CA ALA A 100 -5.32 1.23 -9.64
C ALA A 100 -5.10 2.72 -9.55
N GLY A 101 -6.15 3.45 -9.61
CA GLY A 101 -6.10 4.89 -9.46
C GLY A 101 -6.90 5.33 -8.27
N PRO A 102 -6.75 6.60 -7.90
CA PRO A 102 -7.43 7.09 -6.70
C PRO A 102 -8.94 7.21 -6.86
N TYR A 103 -9.43 7.14 -8.08
CA TYR A 103 -10.86 7.34 -8.34
C TYR A 103 -11.58 6.07 -8.71
N VAL A 104 -10.91 4.93 -8.54
CA VAL A 104 -11.48 3.63 -8.87
C VAL A 104 -11.73 2.88 -7.58
N SER A 105 -12.90 2.27 -7.47
CA SER A 105 -13.20 1.48 -6.28
C SER A 105 -12.17 0.36 -6.13
N PRO A 106 -11.68 0.11 -4.92
CA PRO A 106 -10.71 -0.96 -4.74
C PRO A 106 -11.21 -2.33 -5.22
N THR A 107 -12.52 -2.54 -5.23
CA THR A 107 -13.04 -3.82 -5.68
C THR A 107 -12.87 -4.06 -7.17
N PHE A 108 -12.51 -3.03 -7.93
CA PHE A 108 -12.28 -3.17 -9.38
C PHE A 108 -10.81 -3.41 -9.71
N PHE A 109 -9.93 -3.44 -8.74
CA PHE A 109 -8.52 -3.71 -9.04
C PHE A 109 -8.39 -5.15 -9.50
N ALA A 110 -7.71 -5.33 -10.65
CA ALA A 110 -7.61 -6.65 -11.25
C ALA A 110 -6.55 -7.53 -10.60
N HIS A 111 -5.50 -6.93 -10.07
CA HIS A 111 -4.35 -7.67 -9.54
C HIS A 111 -3.93 -7.07 -8.21
N TRP A 112 -3.89 -7.91 -7.20
CA TRP A 112 -3.36 -7.52 -5.91
C TRP A 112 -2.66 -8.69 -5.25
N GLY A 113 -1.87 -8.37 -4.21
CA GLY A 113 -1.11 -9.37 -3.52
C GLY A 113 -1.92 -10.08 -2.46
N GLN A 114 -1.22 -10.87 -1.64
CA GLN A 114 -1.84 -11.61 -0.56
C GLN A 114 -2.01 -10.77 0.71
N GLY A 115 -1.28 -9.67 0.79
CA GLY A 115 -1.38 -8.77 1.91
C GLY A 115 -0.37 -9.02 3.00
N THR A 116 -0.15 -7.99 3.81
CA THR A 116 0.72 -8.07 4.97
C THR A 116 -0.01 -7.42 6.14
N LEU A 117 -0.03 -8.10 7.29
CA LEU A 117 -0.80 -7.63 8.44
C LEU A 117 0.01 -6.64 9.24
N VAL A 118 -0.61 -5.49 9.53
CA VAL A 118 -0.06 -4.50 10.44
C VAL A 118 -0.96 -4.44 11.66
N THR A 119 -0.38 -4.64 12.83
CA THR A 119 -1.11 -4.60 14.09
C THR A 119 -0.49 -3.52 14.96
N VAL A 120 -1.32 -2.60 15.41
CA VAL A 120 -0.87 -1.55 16.32
C VAL A 120 -1.40 -1.87 17.70
N SER A 121 -0.49 -2.04 18.66
CA SER A 121 -0.87 -2.41 20.02
C SER A 121 -1.65 -1.28 20.68
N SER A 122 -2.49 -1.65 21.64
CA SER A 122 -3.26 -0.65 22.40
C SER A 122 -2.59 -0.30 23.71
#